data_c570c90661c87fd421afef8d8fa42edc
#
_entry.id   c570c90661c87fd421afef8d8fa42edc
#
_cell.length_a   1.000
_cell.length_b   1.000
_cell.length_c   1.000
_cell.angle_alpha   90.00
_cell.angle_beta   90.00
_cell.angle_gamma   90.00
#
_symmetry.space_group_name_H-M   'P 1'
#
loop_
_entity.id
_entity.type
_entity.pdbx_description
1 polymer ?
#
loop_
_entity_poly.entity_id
_entity_poly.type
_entity_poly.pdbx_seq_one_letter_code
_entity_poly.pdbx_strand_id
1 'polypeptide(L)'
;MRTVIAIVLGAVLGAGGLALAQHDKHDKHGTGSKVKPLLEQDVIEKIDGKEARVSMVEVSWEPGASSPPHRHPGAIFGYVLEGEFETQLGGQPLQKLKAGDTFYEPTMALHAVSRNPSKTGNTRVLAVILHPRDVKDLVIPEKPKQ
;
A
#
# COMPACT_ATOMS: atom_id res chain seq x y z
N MET A 1 71.78 -1.35 -26.63
CA MET A 1 71.01 -0.36 -25.90
C MET A 1 69.65 -0.98 -25.57
N ARG A 2 69.41 -1.33 -24.31
CA ARG A 2 68.20 -1.97 -23.82
C ARG A 2 67.42 -0.95 -23.03
N THR A 3 66.21 -0.57 -23.52
CA THR A 3 65.34 0.35 -22.88
C THR A 3 64.42 -0.45 -21.94
N VAL A 4 64.48 -0.12 -20.65
CA VAL A 4 63.63 -0.71 -19.61
C VAL A 4 62.35 0.14 -19.52
N ILE A 5 61.20 -0.49 -19.76
CA ILE A 5 59.90 0.12 -19.58
C ILE A 5 59.44 -0.21 -18.16
N ALA A 6 59.26 0.83 -17.33
CA ALA A 6 58.71 0.73 -16.02
C ALA A 6 57.16 0.70 -16.12
N ILE A 7 56.56 -0.37 -15.62
CA ILE A 7 55.09 -0.50 -15.49
C ILE A 7 54.69 0.14 -14.18
N VAL A 8 53.91 1.23 -14.25
CA VAL A 8 53.25 1.84 -13.10
C VAL A 8 51.94 1.11 -12.87
N LEU A 9 51.83 0.39 -11.78
CA LEU A 9 50.55 -0.16 -11.30
C LEU A 9 49.70 0.99 -10.73
N GLY A 10 48.68 1.37 -11.45
CA GLY A 10 47.63 2.25 -10.94
C GLY A 10 46.62 1.47 -10.09
N ALA A 11 46.54 1.80 -8.82
CA ALA A 11 45.51 1.29 -7.94
C ALA A 11 44.15 1.94 -8.29
N VAL A 12 43.21 1.15 -8.77
CA VAL A 12 41.83 1.57 -8.96
C VAL A 12 41.12 1.52 -7.61
N LEU A 13 40.91 2.68 -7.01
CA LEU A 13 40.06 2.84 -5.85
C LEU A 13 38.59 2.59 -6.28
N GLY A 14 38.01 1.54 -5.75
CA GLY A 14 36.64 1.16 -5.99
C GLY A 14 35.65 2.27 -5.58
N ALA A 15 34.83 2.69 -6.52
CA ALA A 15 33.68 3.53 -6.25
C ALA A 15 32.71 2.78 -5.34
N GLY A 16 32.53 3.30 -4.13
CA GLY A 16 31.53 2.81 -3.19
C GLY A 16 30.15 2.99 -3.81
N GLY A 17 29.49 1.88 -4.15
CA GLY A 17 28.09 1.88 -4.52
C GLY A 17 27.26 2.40 -3.34
N LEU A 18 26.54 3.50 -3.52
CA LEU A 18 25.46 3.88 -2.64
C LEU A 18 24.40 2.77 -2.73
N ALA A 19 24.37 1.88 -1.76
CA ALA A 19 23.23 1.02 -1.54
C ALA A 19 22.08 1.93 -1.08
N LEU A 20 21.16 2.21 -1.98
CA LEU A 20 19.85 2.73 -1.61
C LEU A 20 19.22 1.66 -0.70
N ALA A 21 19.29 1.90 0.60
CA ALA A 21 18.51 1.13 1.55
C ALA A 21 17.04 1.35 1.21
N GLN A 22 16.46 0.40 0.49
CA GLN A 22 15.02 0.28 0.40
C GLN A 22 14.54 0.05 1.83
N HIS A 23 13.93 1.08 2.39
CA HIS A 23 13.28 1.02 3.69
C HIS A 23 11.99 0.24 3.47
N ASP A 24 12.09 -1.09 3.50
CA ASP A 24 10.94 -1.95 3.65
C ASP A 24 10.29 -1.66 5.00
N LYS A 25 9.48 -0.61 5.03
CA LYS A 25 8.48 -0.45 6.09
C LYS A 25 7.45 -1.54 5.87
N HIS A 26 7.72 -2.71 6.42
CA HIS A 26 6.70 -3.73 6.62
C HIS A 26 5.58 -3.11 7.47
N ASP A 27 4.51 -2.67 6.82
CA ASP A 27 3.26 -2.36 7.48
C ASP A 27 2.75 -3.64 8.16
N LYS A 28 2.95 -3.73 9.47
CA LYS A 28 2.49 -4.82 10.33
C LYS A 28 0.97 -4.72 10.60
N HIS A 29 0.17 -4.41 9.58
CA HIS A 29 -1.27 -4.22 9.72
C HIS A 29 -2.04 -5.27 8.94
N GLY A 30 -2.18 -6.45 9.51
CA GLY A 30 -3.07 -7.50 9.01
C GLY A 30 -2.40 -8.86 8.94
N THR A 31 -3.01 -9.84 9.57
CA THR A 31 -2.62 -11.24 9.41
C THR A 31 -3.10 -11.70 8.04
N GLY A 32 -2.23 -11.63 7.02
CA GLY A 32 -2.48 -12.23 5.73
C GLY A 32 -2.68 -11.30 4.53
N SER A 33 -2.61 -9.98 4.67
CA SER A 33 -2.55 -9.05 3.53
C SER A 33 -1.12 -8.57 3.28
N LYS A 34 -0.80 -8.35 1.99
CA LYS A 34 0.45 -7.71 1.54
C LYS A 34 0.10 -6.41 0.85
N VAL A 35 0.80 -5.33 1.20
CA VAL A 35 0.61 -4.00 0.60
C VAL A 35 1.84 -3.64 -0.23
N LYS A 36 1.61 -3.27 -1.48
CA LYS A 36 2.64 -2.82 -2.42
C LYS A 36 2.34 -1.38 -2.84
N PRO A 37 3.15 -0.39 -2.44
CA PRO A 37 3.04 0.97 -2.93
C PRO A 37 3.26 1.04 -4.44
N LEU A 38 2.44 1.82 -5.15
CA LEU A 38 2.53 2.02 -6.59
C LEU A 38 2.82 3.47 -6.96
N LEU A 39 2.20 4.42 -6.24
CA LEU A 39 2.34 5.86 -6.50
C LEU A 39 2.13 6.64 -5.21
N GLU A 40 2.93 7.70 -5.02
CA GLU A 40 2.62 8.82 -4.14
C GLU A 40 2.79 10.11 -4.94
N GLN A 41 1.74 10.92 -5.03
CA GLN A 41 1.73 12.15 -5.80
C GLN A 41 1.05 13.28 -5.03
N ASP A 42 1.80 14.34 -4.76
CA ASP A 42 1.21 15.59 -4.28
C ASP A 42 0.36 16.20 -5.41
N VAL A 43 -0.85 16.60 -5.07
CA VAL A 43 -1.77 17.21 -6.02
C VAL A 43 -2.04 18.67 -5.66
N ILE A 44 -2.49 19.46 -6.62
CA ILE A 44 -2.75 20.90 -6.43
C ILE A 44 -4.07 21.17 -5.69
N GLU A 45 -4.95 20.17 -5.66
CA GLU A 45 -6.23 20.21 -4.96
C GLU A 45 -6.00 20.23 -3.45
N LYS A 46 -6.97 20.77 -2.75
CA LYS A 46 -6.97 20.82 -1.27
C LYS A 46 -8.14 20.06 -0.71
N ILE A 47 -7.92 19.38 0.42
CA ILE A 47 -8.96 18.74 1.21
C ILE A 47 -9.11 19.52 2.51
N ASP A 48 -10.29 20.07 2.76
CA ASP A 48 -10.56 20.89 3.95
C ASP A 48 -9.51 22.00 4.18
N GLY A 49 -9.07 22.64 3.07
CA GLY A 49 -8.05 23.69 3.11
C GLY A 49 -6.60 23.21 3.24
N LYS A 50 -6.35 21.93 3.44
CA LYS A 50 -5.02 21.31 3.49
C LYS A 50 -4.57 20.83 2.13
N GLU A 51 -3.26 20.90 1.89
CA GLU A 51 -2.64 20.28 0.72
C GLU A 51 -2.90 18.79 0.69
N ALA A 52 -3.19 18.25 -0.49
CA ALA A 52 -3.58 16.87 -0.66
C ALA A 52 -2.52 16.04 -1.35
N ARG A 53 -2.60 14.74 -1.14
CA ARG A 53 -1.81 13.70 -1.78
C ARG A 53 -2.69 12.56 -2.23
N VAL A 54 -2.34 11.97 -3.36
CA VAL A 54 -2.87 10.69 -3.82
C VAL A 54 -1.81 9.62 -3.57
N SER A 55 -2.20 8.57 -2.86
CA SER A 55 -1.41 7.34 -2.73
C SER A 55 -2.15 6.21 -3.43
N MET A 56 -1.44 5.46 -4.27
CA MET A 56 -1.98 4.25 -4.90
C MET A 56 -1.23 3.04 -4.36
N VAL A 57 -1.98 2.05 -3.91
CA VAL A 57 -1.43 0.80 -3.41
C VAL A 57 -2.15 -0.41 -4.01
N GLU A 58 -1.43 -1.47 -4.23
CA GLU A 58 -2.00 -2.78 -4.47
C GLU A 58 -2.01 -3.56 -3.15
N VAL A 59 -3.17 -4.05 -2.77
CA VAL A 59 -3.35 -4.90 -1.60
C VAL A 59 -3.72 -6.30 -2.07
N SER A 60 -3.04 -7.31 -1.54
CA SER A 60 -3.31 -8.70 -1.88
C SER A 60 -3.55 -9.55 -0.62
N TRP A 61 -4.47 -10.51 -0.73
CA TRP A 61 -4.79 -11.48 0.30
C TRP A 61 -4.69 -12.89 -0.27
N GLU A 62 -4.02 -13.76 0.46
CA GLU A 62 -4.01 -15.20 0.20
C GLU A 62 -5.41 -15.80 0.48
N PRO A 63 -5.70 -17.05 0.06
CA PRO A 63 -6.98 -17.70 0.31
C PRO A 63 -7.36 -17.66 1.80
N GLY A 64 -8.57 -17.14 2.09
CA GLY A 64 -9.11 -17.04 3.44
C GLY A 64 -8.50 -15.95 4.32
N ALA A 65 -7.52 -15.20 3.83
CA ALA A 65 -6.88 -14.14 4.60
C ALA A 65 -7.76 -12.89 4.74
N SER A 66 -7.56 -12.13 5.82
CA SER A 66 -8.29 -10.91 6.13
C SER A 66 -7.39 -9.86 6.77
N SER A 67 -7.75 -8.60 6.61
CA SER A 67 -7.20 -7.49 7.39
C SER A 67 -8.04 -7.24 8.63
N PRO A 68 -7.44 -6.84 9.77
CA PRO A 68 -8.18 -6.40 10.93
C PRO A 68 -9.04 -5.16 10.64
N PRO A 69 -10.09 -4.90 11.44
CA PRO A 69 -10.86 -3.66 11.34
C PRO A 69 -9.97 -2.42 11.48
N HIS A 70 -10.17 -1.45 10.59
CA HIS A 70 -9.34 -0.25 10.52
C HIS A 70 -10.10 0.92 9.90
N ARG A 71 -9.45 2.09 9.85
CA ARG A 71 -9.94 3.31 9.17
C ARG A 71 -8.85 3.87 8.29
N HIS A 72 -9.25 4.68 7.32
CA HIS A 72 -8.33 5.43 6.47
C HIS A 72 -8.50 6.93 6.70
N PRO A 73 -7.39 7.71 6.78
CA PRO A 73 -7.44 9.16 7.00
C PRO A 73 -7.84 9.95 5.75
N GLY A 74 -8.12 9.25 4.66
CA GLY A 74 -8.55 9.80 3.39
C GLY A 74 -9.62 8.92 2.73
N ALA A 75 -10.26 9.45 1.68
CA ALA A 75 -11.23 8.69 0.89
C ALA A 75 -10.52 7.62 0.06
N ILE A 76 -11.09 6.42 -0.01
CA ILE A 76 -10.61 5.30 -0.83
C ILE A 76 -11.52 5.10 -2.03
N PHE A 77 -10.89 4.98 -3.20
CA PHE A 77 -11.53 4.52 -4.44
C PHE A 77 -10.87 3.19 -4.80
N GLY A 78 -11.61 2.10 -4.63
CA GLY A 78 -11.11 0.75 -4.82
C GLY A 78 -11.56 0.12 -6.13
N TYR A 79 -10.69 -0.74 -6.70
CA TYR A 79 -10.97 -1.56 -7.87
C TYR A 79 -10.43 -2.98 -7.64
N VAL A 80 -11.28 -3.98 -7.81
CA VAL A 80 -10.87 -5.37 -7.66
C VAL A 80 -10.14 -5.82 -8.93
N LEU A 81 -8.84 -6.09 -8.81
CA LEU A 81 -7.99 -6.52 -9.91
C LEU A 81 -8.12 -8.02 -10.19
N GLU A 82 -8.31 -8.82 -9.14
CA GLU A 82 -8.31 -10.28 -9.22
C GLU A 82 -9.09 -10.89 -8.06
N GLY A 83 -9.80 -11.99 -8.34
CA GLY A 83 -10.49 -12.81 -7.35
C GLY A 83 -11.79 -12.22 -6.85
N GLU A 84 -12.17 -12.65 -5.66
CA GLU A 84 -13.36 -12.19 -4.93
C GLU A 84 -12.93 -11.39 -3.70
N PHE A 85 -13.64 -10.34 -3.40
CA PHE A 85 -13.36 -9.47 -2.26
C PHE A 85 -14.63 -9.24 -1.44
N GLU A 86 -14.61 -9.55 -0.16
CA GLU A 86 -15.67 -9.17 0.77
C GLU A 86 -15.24 -7.94 1.58
N THR A 87 -16.06 -6.88 1.48
CA THR A 87 -15.83 -5.62 2.19
C THR A 87 -17.10 -5.18 2.93
N GLN A 88 -16.93 -4.57 4.11
CA GLN A 88 -18.02 -4.00 4.88
C GLN A 88 -17.55 -2.74 5.60
N LEU A 89 -18.27 -1.65 5.40
CA LEU A 89 -18.16 -0.47 6.25
C LEU A 89 -19.05 -0.63 7.49
N GLY A 90 -18.62 -0.09 8.61
CA GLY A 90 -19.37 -0.16 9.87
C GLY A 90 -20.82 0.32 9.71
N GLY A 91 -21.78 -0.50 10.12
CA GLY A 91 -23.21 -0.23 10.00
C GLY A 91 -23.82 -0.41 8.60
N GLN A 92 -23.02 -0.82 7.60
CA GLN A 92 -23.51 -1.10 6.25
C GLN A 92 -23.60 -2.62 5.99
N PRO A 93 -24.38 -3.07 5.01
CA PRO A 93 -24.38 -4.46 4.58
C PRO A 93 -23.02 -4.92 4.06
N LEU A 94 -22.70 -6.21 4.23
CA LEU A 94 -21.54 -6.84 3.60
C LEU A 94 -21.70 -6.79 2.08
N GLN A 95 -20.68 -6.28 1.40
CA GLN A 95 -20.58 -6.30 -0.06
C GLN A 95 -19.70 -7.47 -0.49
N LYS A 96 -20.12 -8.16 -1.55
CA LYS A 96 -19.35 -9.22 -2.23
C LYS A 96 -19.01 -8.74 -3.62
N LEU A 97 -17.74 -8.52 -3.85
CA LEU A 97 -17.19 -7.95 -5.06
C LEU A 97 -16.32 -8.99 -5.78
N LYS A 98 -16.15 -8.83 -7.08
CA LYS A 98 -15.30 -9.66 -7.94
C LYS A 98 -14.43 -8.78 -8.83
N ALA A 99 -13.49 -9.40 -9.52
CA ALA A 99 -12.63 -8.70 -10.48
C ALA A 99 -13.45 -7.83 -11.44
N GLY A 100 -13.09 -6.56 -11.58
CA GLY A 100 -13.79 -5.52 -12.34
C GLY A 100 -14.74 -4.66 -11.53
N ASP A 101 -15.12 -5.05 -10.31
CA ASP A 101 -15.99 -4.25 -9.46
C ASP A 101 -15.20 -3.13 -8.75
N THR A 102 -15.93 -2.06 -8.40
CA THR A 102 -15.39 -0.91 -7.67
C THR A 102 -16.08 -0.74 -6.32
N PHE A 103 -15.39 -0.06 -5.39
CA PHE A 103 -15.97 0.32 -4.11
C PHE A 103 -15.45 1.68 -3.65
N TYR A 104 -16.13 2.27 -2.69
CA TYR A 104 -15.77 3.55 -2.10
C TYR A 104 -15.82 3.47 -0.58
N GLU A 105 -14.80 4.05 0.07
CA GLU A 105 -14.75 4.19 1.52
C GLU A 105 -14.60 5.67 1.87
N PRO A 106 -15.57 6.25 2.58
CA PRO A 106 -15.43 7.62 3.08
C PRO A 106 -14.28 7.76 4.06
N THR A 107 -13.69 8.95 4.12
CA THR A 107 -12.67 9.30 5.12
C THR A 107 -13.14 8.90 6.52
N MET A 108 -12.28 8.21 7.28
CA MET A 108 -12.50 7.75 8.66
C MET A 108 -13.68 6.77 8.83
N ALA A 109 -14.31 6.27 7.77
CA ALA A 109 -15.28 5.18 7.89
C ALA A 109 -14.59 3.93 8.48
N LEU A 110 -15.31 3.18 9.32
CA LEU A 110 -14.80 1.91 9.83
C LEU A 110 -14.87 0.87 8.71
N HIS A 111 -13.72 0.40 8.23
CA HIS A 111 -13.61 -0.78 7.38
C HIS A 111 -13.66 -2.03 8.27
N ALA A 112 -14.87 -2.51 8.54
CA ALA A 112 -15.11 -3.58 9.50
C ALA A 112 -14.73 -4.96 8.95
N VAL A 113 -14.89 -5.18 7.64
CA VAL A 113 -14.52 -6.43 6.96
C VAL A 113 -13.73 -6.07 5.70
N SER A 114 -12.60 -6.73 5.54
CA SER A 114 -11.73 -6.64 4.38
C SER A 114 -11.04 -7.99 4.22
N ARG A 115 -11.55 -8.86 3.30
CA ARG A 115 -11.06 -10.23 3.22
C ARG A 115 -11.22 -10.88 1.85
N ASN A 116 -10.42 -11.92 1.64
CA ASN A 116 -10.56 -12.88 0.57
C ASN A 116 -11.45 -14.06 1.02
N PRO A 117 -12.67 -14.22 0.48
CA PRO A 117 -13.55 -15.34 0.84
C PRO A 117 -13.15 -16.66 0.17
N SER A 118 -12.32 -16.63 -0.86
CA SER A 118 -11.90 -17.82 -1.61
C SER A 118 -11.05 -18.75 -0.75
N LYS A 119 -11.16 -20.04 -0.99
CA LYS A 119 -10.31 -21.06 -0.35
C LYS A 119 -9.09 -21.43 -1.19
N THR A 120 -9.04 -21.01 -2.46
CA THR A 120 -8.03 -21.47 -3.42
C THR A 120 -7.38 -20.36 -4.24
N GLY A 121 -8.08 -19.27 -4.51
CA GLY A 121 -7.60 -18.16 -5.32
C GLY A 121 -7.18 -16.97 -4.47
N ASN A 122 -6.25 -16.16 -4.96
CA ASN A 122 -5.85 -14.90 -4.36
C ASN A 122 -6.87 -13.80 -4.67
N THR A 123 -6.92 -12.78 -3.83
CA THR A 123 -7.59 -11.50 -4.09
C THR A 123 -6.54 -10.41 -4.24
N ARG A 124 -6.73 -9.54 -5.24
CA ARG A 124 -5.94 -8.32 -5.42
C ARG A 124 -6.84 -7.13 -5.65
N VAL A 125 -6.54 -6.05 -4.99
CA VAL A 125 -7.29 -4.79 -5.05
C VAL A 125 -6.33 -3.65 -5.29
N LEU A 126 -6.68 -2.75 -6.21
CA LEU A 126 -6.07 -1.42 -6.31
C LEU A 126 -6.84 -0.48 -5.41
N ALA A 127 -6.17 0.16 -4.47
CA ALA A 127 -6.73 1.23 -3.65
C ALA A 127 -6.06 2.56 -3.99
N VAL A 128 -6.87 3.55 -4.35
CA VAL A 128 -6.45 4.94 -4.57
C VAL A 128 -6.96 5.76 -3.38
N ILE A 129 -6.04 6.33 -2.62
CA ILE A 129 -6.30 7.04 -1.37
C ILE A 129 -6.05 8.52 -1.60
N LEU A 130 -7.08 9.34 -1.46
CA LEU A 130 -6.96 10.80 -1.48
C LEU A 130 -6.99 11.31 -0.04
N HIS A 131 -5.88 11.87 0.43
CA HIS A 131 -5.68 12.23 1.85
C HIS A 131 -4.89 13.54 2.02
N PRO A 132 -4.97 14.21 3.20
CA PRO A 132 -4.09 15.34 3.51
C PRO A 132 -2.61 14.93 3.44
N ARG A 133 -1.75 15.80 2.91
CA ARG A 133 -0.32 15.53 2.68
C ARG A 133 0.47 15.30 3.98
N ASP A 134 0.02 15.86 5.10
CA ASP A 134 0.65 15.72 6.40
C ASP A 134 0.37 14.39 7.12
N VAL A 135 -0.49 13.56 6.55
CA VAL A 135 -0.78 12.21 7.07
C VAL A 135 0.42 11.28 6.86
N LYS A 136 0.77 10.53 7.92
CA LYS A 136 1.90 9.57 7.92
C LYS A 136 1.43 8.13 7.78
N ASP A 137 0.32 7.78 8.41
CA ASP A 137 -0.21 6.41 8.45
C ASP A 137 -1.51 6.35 7.66
N LEU A 138 -1.53 5.58 6.58
CA LEU A 138 -2.71 5.40 5.74
C LEU A 138 -3.71 4.40 6.31
N VAL A 139 -3.33 3.66 7.34
CA VAL A 139 -4.17 2.68 8.05
C VAL A 139 -4.14 2.99 9.54
N ILE A 140 -5.29 3.22 10.11
CA ILE A 140 -5.50 3.48 11.54
C ILE A 140 -6.24 2.28 12.12
N PRO A 141 -5.58 1.40 12.91
CA PRO A 141 -6.23 0.24 13.50
C PRO A 141 -7.41 0.63 14.40
N GLU A 142 -8.51 -0.10 14.29
CA GLU A 142 -9.63 0.04 15.23
C GLU A 142 -9.25 -0.55 16.58
N LYS A 143 -9.48 0.20 17.66
CA LYS A 143 -9.22 -0.30 19.01
C LYS A 143 -10.27 -1.34 19.39
N PRO A 144 -9.89 -2.45 20.06
CA PRO A 144 -10.87 -3.38 20.63
C PRO A 144 -11.83 -2.61 21.53
N LYS A 145 -13.13 -2.91 21.44
CA LYS A 145 -14.10 -2.40 22.43
C LYS A 145 -13.76 -3.01 23.77
N GLN A 146 -13.49 -2.16 24.75
CA GLN A 146 -13.36 -2.56 26.15
C GLN A 146 -14.70 -2.99 26.70
#